data_8ba2f5714c434338358bc3c3a49d4b7a
#
_entry.id   8ba2f5714c434338358bc3c3a49d4b7a
#
_cell.length_a   1.000
_cell.length_b   1.000
_cell.length_c   1.000
_cell.angle_alpha   90.00
_cell.angle_beta   90.00
_cell.angle_gamma   90.00
#
_symmetry.space_group_name_H-M   'P 1'
#
loop_
_entity.id
_entity.type
_entity.pdbx_description
1 polymer ?
#
loop_
_entity_poly.entity_id
_entity_poly.type
_entity_poly.pdbx_seq_one_letter_code
_entity_poly.pdbx_strand_id
1 'polypeptide(L)'
;MALKSRIIIVGSGIVGASTAYHLAQLGWKDMTILDQGPLFETGGSTSHAPGGVFQTNPSRMMCKFAQYTVDLLRSLTFEGKPCFHTVGGIEVSKTKERHEDLYRKMGIAHSYGLTDAKLISPEEVLKLSPYIDPEKIHGGYYVPTDGLAAPVRAVRAMAKYVTDLNAGTFIGDTPVTGFKIKPLY
;
A
#
# COMPACT_ATOMS: atom_id res chain seq x y z
N MET A 1 -7.77 -7.35 -29.14
CA MET A 1 -6.90 -8.52 -29.29
C MET A 1 -6.74 -9.17 -27.94
N ALA A 2 -7.02 -10.45 -27.78
CA ALA A 2 -6.75 -11.15 -26.52
C ALA A 2 -5.23 -11.29 -26.35
N LEU A 3 -4.71 -10.86 -25.23
CA LEU A 3 -3.31 -11.03 -24.87
C LEU A 3 -3.06 -12.53 -24.63
N LYS A 4 -2.31 -13.19 -25.51
CA LYS A 4 -2.18 -14.67 -25.56
C LYS A 4 -0.94 -15.23 -24.83
N SER A 5 -0.27 -14.45 -24.01
CA SER A 5 0.92 -14.94 -23.30
C SER A 5 0.54 -15.47 -21.93
N ARG A 6 1.04 -16.67 -21.58
CA ARG A 6 0.98 -17.19 -20.21
C ARG A 6 1.89 -16.38 -19.30
N ILE A 7 1.42 -15.97 -18.16
CA ILE A 7 2.19 -15.20 -17.17
C ILE A 7 2.37 -16.04 -15.91
N ILE A 8 3.61 -16.11 -15.44
CA ILE A 8 3.95 -16.70 -14.14
C ILE A 8 4.46 -15.59 -13.23
N ILE A 9 3.87 -15.46 -12.05
CA ILE A 9 4.28 -14.53 -10.99
C ILE A 9 4.82 -15.35 -9.82
N VAL A 10 6.03 -15.05 -9.38
CA VAL A 10 6.66 -15.73 -8.24
C VAL A 10 6.52 -14.87 -6.99
N GLY A 11 5.80 -15.41 -5.99
CA GLY A 11 5.43 -14.75 -4.75
C GLY A 11 3.99 -14.24 -4.76
N SER A 12 3.20 -14.66 -3.78
CA SER A 12 1.79 -14.25 -3.60
C SER A 12 1.60 -13.13 -2.57
N GLY A 13 2.68 -12.47 -2.15
CA GLY A 13 2.63 -11.30 -1.29
C GLY A 13 2.01 -10.08 -1.99
N ILE A 14 2.03 -8.90 -1.33
CA ILE A 14 1.36 -7.70 -1.84
C ILE A 14 1.82 -7.31 -3.25
N VAL A 15 3.10 -7.49 -3.58
CA VAL A 15 3.64 -7.15 -4.90
C VAL A 15 3.08 -8.09 -5.97
N GLY A 16 3.16 -9.41 -5.75
CA GLY A 16 2.65 -10.39 -6.73
C GLY A 16 1.14 -10.34 -6.89
N ALA A 17 0.39 -10.25 -5.80
CA ALA A 17 -1.06 -10.14 -5.84
C ALA A 17 -1.52 -8.83 -6.51
N SER A 18 -0.85 -7.70 -6.23
CA SER A 18 -1.12 -6.41 -6.88
C SER A 18 -0.80 -6.47 -8.38
N THR A 19 0.32 -7.10 -8.77
CA THR A 19 0.67 -7.30 -10.17
C THR A 19 -0.41 -8.10 -10.89
N ALA A 20 -0.82 -9.23 -10.34
CA ALA A 20 -1.89 -10.07 -10.92
C ALA A 20 -3.22 -9.31 -11.01
N TYR A 21 -3.57 -8.55 -9.97
CA TYR A 21 -4.78 -7.73 -9.92
C TYR A 21 -4.82 -6.70 -11.06
N HIS A 22 -3.76 -5.92 -11.23
CA HIS A 22 -3.71 -4.89 -12.28
C HIS A 22 -3.64 -5.50 -13.68
N LEU A 23 -2.92 -6.62 -13.86
CA LEU A 23 -2.94 -7.34 -15.13
C LEU A 23 -4.33 -7.86 -15.46
N ALA A 24 -5.07 -8.39 -14.49
CA ALA A 24 -6.45 -8.82 -14.69
C ALA A 24 -7.36 -7.65 -15.08
N GLN A 25 -7.20 -6.47 -14.47
CA GLN A 25 -7.92 -5.25 -14.85
C GLN A 25 -7.60 -4.82 -16.29
N LEU A 26 -6.38 -5.04 -16.75
CA LEU A 26 -5.94 -4.77 -18.14
C LEU A 26 -6.39 -5.86 -19.12
N GLY A 27 -7.14 -6.86 -18.66
CA GLY A 27 -7.68 -7.94 -19.50
C GLY A 27 -6.75 -9.13 -19.73
N TRP A 28 -5.61 -9.20 -19.02
CA TRP A 28 -4.75 -10.37 -19.06
C TRP A 28 -5.43 -11.57 -18.40
N LYS A 29 -5.20 -12.75 -18.98
CA LYS A 29 -5.68 -14.06 -18.49
C LYS A 29 -4.54 -15.07 -18.55
N ASP A 30 -4.80 -16.29 -18.08
CA ASP A 30 -3.81 -17.38 -18.03
C ASP A 30 -2.58 -17.02 -17.17
N MET A 31 -2.86 -16.45 -15.98
CA MET A 31 -1.83 -16.13 -14.97
C MET A 31 -1.74 -17.26 -13.96
N THR A 32 -0.50 -17.62 -13.59
CA THR A 32 -0.22 -18.54 -12.49
C THR A 32 0.66 -17.82 -11.46
N ILE A 33 0.17 -17.70 -10.24
CA ILE A 33 0.87 -17.06 -9.12
C ILE A 33 1.34 -18.15 -8.17
N LEU A 34 2.66 -18.30 -8.01
CA LEU A 34 3.29 -19.36 -7.22
C LEU A 34 3.83 -18.78 -5.92
N ASP A 35 3.64 -19.51 -4.81
CA ASP A 35 4.31 -19.18 -3.55
C ASP A 35 4.98 -20.41 -2.95
N GLN A 36 6.11 -20.18 -2.28
CA GLN A 36 6.89 -21.28 -1.68
C GLN A 36 6.24 -21.92 -0.45
N GLY A 37 5.35 -21.19 0.22
CA GLY A 37 4.63 -21.66 1.41
C GLY A 37 3.12 -21.53 1.26
N PRO A 38 2.36 -21.72 2.36
CA PRO A 38 0.92 -21.58 2.36
C PRO A 38 0.48 -20.21 1.84
N LEU A 39 -0.56 -20.16 1.01
CA LEU A 39 -1.03 -18.90 0.43
C LEU A 39 -1.43 -17.90 1.52
N PHE A 40 -0.90 -16.69 1.41
CA PHE A 40 -1.21 -15.53 2.27
C PHE A 40 -0.73 -15.64 3.73
N GLU A 41 -0.03 -16.71 4.10
CA GLU A 41 0.46 -17.01 5.45
C GLU A 41 1.96 -17.33 5.50
N THR A 42 2.69 -17.04 4.43
CA THR A 42 4.09 -17.46 4.21
C THR A 42 5.13 -16.82 5.12
N GLY A 43 4.76 -15.92 6.04
CA GLY A 43 5.74 -15.26 6.90
C GLY A 43 6.64 -14.25 6.17
N GLY A 44 6.27 -13.82 4.95
CA GLY A 44 6.98 -12.78 4.19
C GLY A 44 6.66 -11.37 4.69
N SER A 45 7.25 -10.35 4.05
CA SER A 45 7.10 -8.94 4.46
C SER A 45 5.64 -8.49 4.58
N THR A 46 4.74 -9.00 3.75
CA THR A 46 3.32 -8.63 3.79
C THR A 46 2.63 -9.05 5.08
N SER A 47 2.85 -10.26 5.56
CA SER A 47 2.21 -10.78 6.77
C SER A 47 2.75 -10.15 8.06
N HIS A 48 3.97 -9.59 8.01
CA HIS A 48 4.63 -8.91 9.13
C HIS A 48 4.56 -7.39 9.06
N ALA A 49 3.99 -6.81 7.98
CA ALA A 49 3.91 -5.36 7.83
C ALA A 49 2.97 -4.74 8.88
N PRO A 50 3.38 -3.66 9.56
CA PRO A 50 2.51 -2.96 10.52
C PRO A 50 1.33 -2.23 9.83
N GLY A 51 1.37 -2.11 8.52
CA GLY A 51 0.28 -1.59 7.70
C GLY A 51 0.19 -0.07 7.61
N GLY A 52 1.09 0.68 8.22
CA GLY A 52 1.11 2.14 8.10
C GLY A 52 1.34 2.59 6.66
N VAL A 53 0.46 3.43 6.13
CA VAL A 53 0.57 4.00 4.77
C VAL A 53 0.56 5.51 4.86
N PHE A 54 1.65 6.12 4.39
CA PHE A 54 1.87 7.56 4.35
C PHE A 54 1.94 8.03 2.91
N GLN A 55 1.16 9.05 2.55
CA GLN A 55 1.06 9.54 1.18
C GLN A 55 2.11 10.59 0.84
N THR A 56 2.68 11.25 1.84
CA THR A 56 3.69 12.29 1.62
C THR A 56 5.05 11.70 1.30
N ASN A 57 5.63 12.12 0.18
CA ASN A 57 6.97 11.74 -0.24
C ASN A 57 7.65 12.92 -0.96
N PRO A 58 8.99 13.12 -0.83
CA PRO A 58 9.71 14.15 -1.58
C PRO A 58 9.63 13.97 -3.09
N SER A 59 9.50 12.74 -3.58
CA SER A 59 9.30 12.44 -5.00
C SER A 59 7.83 12.57 -5.38
N ARG A 60 7.54 13.39 -6.39
CA ARG A 60 6.19 13.54 -6.95
C ARG A 60 5.58 12.22 -7.41
N MET A 61 6.39 11.37 -8.06
CA MET A 61 5.92 10.07 -8.54
C MET A 61 5.55 9.15 -7.38
N MET A 62 6.39 9.08 -6.34
CA MET A 62 6.11 8.26 -5.16
C MET A 62 4.89 8.77 -4.39
N CYS A 63 4.70 10.09 -4.29
CA CYS A 63 3.50 10.67 -3.69
C CYS A 63 2.23 10.25 -4.45
N LYS A 64 2.26 10.29 -5.79
CA LYS A 64 1.14 9.81 -6.64
C LYS A 64 0.89 8.32 -6.48
N PHE A 65 1.94 7.50 -6.42
CA PHE A 65 1.78 6.06 -6.17
C PHE A 65 1.17 5.78 -4.80
N ALA A 66 1.57 6.53 -3.78
CA ALA A 66 1.01 6.39 -2.44
C ALA A 66 -0.48 6.80 -2.39
N GLN A 67 -0.86 7.91 -3.04
CA GLN A 67 -2.26 8.32 -3.19
C GLN A 67 -3.08 7.24 -3.91
N TYR A 68 -2.60 6.76 -5.05
CA TYR A 68 -3.24 5.66 -5.78
C TYR A 68 -3.40 4.41 -4.90
N THR A 69 -2.36 4.06 -4.13
CA THR A 69 -2.39 2.89 -3.25
C THR A 69 -3.46 3.04 -2.16
N VAL A 70 -3.57 4.22 -1.55
CA VAL A 70 -4.59 4.51 -0.54
C VAL A 70 -5.99 4.40 -1.14
N ASP A 71 -6.22 4.99 -2.32
CA ASP A 71 -7.52 4.94 -3.00
C ASP A 71 -7.90 3.50 -3.37
N LEU A 72 -6.95 2.72 -3.89
CA LEU A 72 -7.16 1.31 -4.18
C LEU A 72 -7.52 0.53 -2.91
N LEU A 73 -6.72 0.64 -1.85
CA LEU A 73 -6.95 -0.10 -0.60
C LEU A 73 -8.27 0.26 0.07
N ARG A 74 -8.71 1.53 -0.04
CA ARG A 74 -10.04 1.98 0.41
C ARG A 74 -11.18 1.32 -0.36
N SER A 75 -10.99 1.10 -1.66
CA SER A 75 -12.01 0.47 -2.49
C SER A 75 -12.14 -1.05 -2.26
N LEU A 76 -11.14 -1.68 -1.63
CA LEU A 76 -11.11 -3.11 -1.42
C LEU A 76 -11.76 -3.52 -0.10
N THR A 77 -12.55 -4.58 -0.18
CA THR A 77 -13.08 -5.30 0.98
C THR A 77 -12.87 -6.81 0.81
N PHE A 78 -12.71 -7.51 1.91
CA PHE A 78 -12.64 -8.97 1.92
C PHE A 78 -13.47 -9.50 3.08
N GLU A 79 -14.40 -10.43 2.80
CA GLU A 79 -15.35 -10.97 3.79
C GLU A 79 -16.09 -9.88 4.58
N GLY A 80 -16.54 -8.84 3.86
CA GLY A 80 -17.27 -7.70 4.44
C GLY A 80 -16.44 -6.75 5.30
N LYS A 81 -15.11 -6.96 5.39
CA LYS A 81 -14.20 -6.11 6.19
C LYS A 81 -13.35 -5.22 5.26
N PRO A 82 -13.14 -3.94 5.62
CA PRO A 82 -12.33 -3.03 4.81
C PRO A 82 -10.85 -3.43 4.82
N CYS A 83 -10.16 -3.19 3.70
CA CYS A 83 -8.71 -3.42 3.61
C CYS A 83 -7.88 -2.22 4.06
N PHE A 84 -8.51 -1.07 4.32
CA PHE A 84 -7.86 0.15 4.77
C PHE A 84 -8.71 0.87 5.82
N HIS A 85 -8.06 1.40 6.85
CA HIS A 85 -8.67 2.23 7.89
C HIS A 85 -8.06 3.62 7.83
N THR A 86 -8.87 4.62 7.43
CA THR A 86 -8.48 6.02 7.39
C THR A 86 -8.48 6.57 8.81
N VAL A 87 -7.33 6.56 9.45
CA VAL A 87 -7.15 7.04 10.83
C VAL A 87 -6.31 8.32 10.90
N GLY A 88 -5.81 8.78 9.76
CA GLY A 88 -4.86 9.88 9.65
C GLY A 88 -3.43 9.47 10.00
N GLY A 89 -2.49 10.34 9.63
CA GLY A 89 -1.08 10.23 10.00
C GLY A 89 -0.58 11.54 10.57
N ILE A 90 0.15 11.49 11.68
CA ILE A 90 0.72 12.68 12.34
C ILE A 90 2.22 12.50 12.45
N GLU A 91 2.97 13.52 12.02
CA GLU A 91 4.39 13.65 12.28
C GLU A 91 4.62 14.89 13.14
N VAL A 92 5.21 14.72 14.33
CA VAL A 92 5.43 15.83 15.28
C VAL A 92 6.84 16.41 15.18
N SER A 93 6.97 17.70 15.49
CA SER A 93 8.24 18.40 15.56
C SER A 93 8.60 18.77 17.00
N LYS A 94 9.82 18.39 17.43
CA LYS A 94 10.37 18.73 18.75
C LYS A 94 11.27 19.95 18.74
N THR A 95 11.64 20.45 17.57
CA THR A 95 12.48 21.65 17.41
C THR A 95 11.86 22.60 16.39
N LYS A 96 12.27 23.88 16.44
CA LYS A 96 11.81 24.90 15.48
C LYS A 96 12.23 24.55 14.06
N GLU A 97 13.46 24.12 13.88
CA GLU A 97 14.00 23.72 12.56
C GLU A 97 13.18 22.57 11.97
N ARG A 98 12.84 21.60 12.80
CA ARG A 98 11.97 20.48 12.34
C ARG A 98 10.56 20.97 12.00
N HIS A 99 10.04 21.94 12.72
CA HIS A 99 8.73 22.53 12.42
C HIS A 99 8.74 23.25 11.06
N GLU A 100 9.81 23.99 10.76
CA GLU A 100 9.99 24.61 9.44
C GLU A 100 10.12 23.57 8.33
N ASP A 101 10.76 22.41 8.59
CA ASP A 101 10.79 21.32 7.63
C ASP A 101 9.39 20.75 7.35
N LEU A 102 8.57 20.61 8.39
CA LEU A 102 7.17 20.18 8.21
C LEU A 102 6.36 21.19 7.39
N TYR A 103 6.62 22.49 7.54
CA TYR A 103 6.00 23.52 6.70
C TYR A 103 6.40 23.35 5.23
N ARG A 104 7.70 23.16 4.94
CA ARG A 104 8.20 22.88 3.57
C ARG A 104 7.60 21.58 3.01
N LYS A 105 7.53 20.54 3.84
CA LYS A 105 6.91 19.25 3.49
C LYS A 105 5.45 19.41 3.09
N MET A 106 4.68 20.21 3.82
CA MET A 106 3.28 20.52 3.49
C MET A 106 3.18 21.20 2.11
N GLY A 107 3.99 22.21 1.83
CA GLY A 107 4.02 22.90 0.54
C GLY A 107 4.31 21.94 -0.63
N ILE A 108 5.25 21.02 -0.44
CA ILE A 108 5.57 19.97 -1.42
C ILE A 108 4.36 19.03 -1.62
N ALA A 109 3.74 18.57 -0.53
CA ALA A 109 2.57 17.68 -0.59
C ALA A 109 1.41 18.32 -1.36
N HIS A 110 1.11 19.60 -1.08
CA HIS A 110 0.09 20.38 -1.80
C HIS A 110 0.42 20.48 -3.30
N SER A 111 1.68 20.75 -3.66
CA SER A 111 2.09 20.83 -5.07
C SER A 111 1.95 19.51 -5.83
N TYR A 112 1.88 18.39 -5.12
CA TYR A 112 1.68 17.03 -5.66
C TYR A 112 0.24 16.54 -5.57
N GLY A 113 -0.69 17.42 -5.12
CA GLY A 113 -2.12 17.15 -5.08
C GLY A 113 -2.66 16.62 -3.75
N LEU A 114 -1.82 16.50 -2.70
CA LEU A 114 -2.27 16.12 -1.36
C LEU A 114 -2.66 17.39 -0.57
N THR A 115 -3.77 18.01 -0.97
CA THR A 115 -4.19 19.33 -0.50
C THR A 115 -4.84 19.34 0.88
N ASP A 116 -5.20 18.19 1.41
CA ASP A 116 -5.77 17.99 2.75
C ASP A 116 -4.69 17.90 3.86
N ALA A 117 -3.42 17.79 3.47
CA ALA A 117 -2.30 17.83 4.39
C ALA A 117 -2.18 19.22 5.06
N LYS A 118 -1.98 19.27 6.37
CA LYS A 118 -1.92 20.53 7.13
C LYS A 118 -0.97 20.49 8.30
N LEU A 119 -0.49 21.66 8.72
CA LEU A 119 0.10 21.82 10.04
C LEU A 119 -0.98 21.98 11.09
N ILE A 120 -0.75 21.40 12.26
CA ILE A 120 -1.66 21.44 13.40
C ILE A 120 -0.90 21.85 14.66
N SER A 121 -1.59 22.53 15.57
CA SER A 121 -1.03 22.99 16.84
C SER A 121 -0.74 21.83 17.81
N PRO A 122 0.07 22.04 18.85
CA PRO A 122 0.28 21.03 19.91
C PRO A 122 -1.03 20.56 20.54
N GLU A 123 -1.99 21.46 20.75
CA GLU A 123 -3.30 21.14 21.35
C GLU A 123 -4.15 20.29 20.39
N GLU A 124 -4.05 20.54 19.09
CA GLU A 124 -4.72 19.71 18.07
C GLU A 124 -4.07 18.33 17.98
N VAL A 125 -2.73 18.24 18.09
CA VAL A 125 -2.03 16.95 18.18
C VAL A 125 -2.51 16.16 19.39
N LEU A 126 -2.61 16.79 20.58
CA LEU A 126 -3.09 16.14 21.81
C LEU A 126 -4.51 15.57 21.63
N LYS A 127 -5.41 16.29 20.94
CA LYS A 127 -6.77 15.80 20.68
C LYS A 127 -6.80 14.54 19.81
N LEU A 128 -5.87 14.44 18.85
CA LEU A 128 -5.78 13.31 17.92
C LEU A 128 -4.96 12.15 18.50
N SER A 129 -3.97 12.45 19.35
CA SER A 129 -3.08 11.48 19.97
C SER A 129 -2.80 11.85 21.43
N PRO A 130 -3.63 11.34 22.38
CA PRO A 130 -3.54 11.69 23.81
C PRO A 130 -2.24 11.27 24.51
N TYR A 131 -1.39 10.48 23.84
CA TYR A 131 -0.11 10.02 24.37
C TYR A 131 1.06 11.00 24.13
N ILE A 132 0.83 12.09 23.38
CA ILE A 132 1.85 13.07 23.04
C ILE A 132 1.72 14.27 23.98
N ASP A 133 2.81 14.59 24.65
CA ASP A 133 2.90 15.76 25.54
C ASP A 133 3.01 17.04 24.69
N PRO A 134 2.00 17.93 24.73
CA PRO A 134 1.99 19.13 23.89
C PRO A 134 3.08 20.14 24.26
N GLU A 135 3.56 20.13 25.51
CA GLU A 135 4.63 21.07 25.95
C GLU A 135 6.01 20.71 25.35
N LYS A 136 6.16 19.49 24.83
CA LYS A 136 7.42 18.98 24.27
C LYS A 136 7.50 19.06 22.75
N ILE A 137 6.52 19.68 22.09
CA ILE A 137 6.45 19.76 20.63
C ILE A 137 6.13 21.18 20.17
N HIS A 138 6.50 21.51 18.95
CA HIS A 138 6.15 22.78 18.29
C HIS A 138 4.90 22.68 17.42
N GLY A 139 4.35 21.47 17.23
CA GLY A 139 3.19 21.16 16.42
C GLY A 139 3.39 19.89 15.63
N GLY A 140 2.47 19.62 14.71
CA GLY A 140 2.51 18.43 13.87
C GLY A 140 2.15 18.73 12.41
N TYR A 141 2.57 17.82 11.54
CA TYR A 141 2.10 17.69 10.18
C TYR A 141 1.09 16.55 10.13
N TYR A 142 -0.12 16.84 9.71
CA TYR A 142 -1.24 15.91 9.71
C TYR A 142 -1.78 15.69 8.30
N VAL A 143 -1.93 14.43 7.93
CA VAL A 143 -2.60 14.00 6.70
C VAL A 143 -3.82 13.17 7.08
N PRO A 144 -5.04 13.72 6.99
CA PRO A 144 -6.25 13.04 7.44
C PRO A 144 -6.58 11.77 6.63
N THR A 145 -6.06 11.69 5.41
CA THR A 145 -6.27 10.57 4.49
C THR A 145 -5.24 9.46 4.59
N ASP A 146 -4.18 9.62 5.37
CA ASP A 146 -3.28 8.53 5.73
C ASP A 146 -3.99 7.50 6.62
N GLY A 147 -3.39 6.33 6.78
CA GLY A 147 -4.03 5.32 7.61
C GLY A 147 -3.31 3.99 7.70
N LEU A 148 -4.08 2.98 8.09
CA LEU A 148 -3.60 1.63 8.30
C LEU A 148 -4.24 0.67 7.30
N ALA A 149 -3.41 0.02 6.50
CA ALA A 149 -3.82 -1.12 5.69
C ALA A 149 -3.93 -2.38 6.56
N ALA A 150 -4.81 -3.30 6.16
CA ALA A 150 -4.81 -4.68 6.59
C ALA A 150 -4.10 -5.51 5.49
N PRO A 151 -2.75 -5.69 5.54
CA PRO A 151 -1.98 -6.13 4.37
C PRO A 151 -2.41 -7.49 3.83
N VAL A 152 -2.56 -8.48 4.71
CA VAL A 152 -3.01 -9.84 4.31
C VAL A 152 -4.41 -9.81 3.73
N ARG A 153 -5.32 -9.01 4.31
CA ARG A 153 -6.68 -8.85 3.80
C ARG A 153 -6.70 -8.23 2.41
N ALA A 154 -5.87 -7.21 2.18
CA ALA A 154 -5.73 -6.58 0.87
C ALA A 154 -5.24 -7.56 -0.20
N VAL A 155 -4.24 -8.39 0.14
CA VAL A 155 -3.76 -9.45 -0.75
C VAL A 155 -4.86 -10.46 -1.08
N ARG A 156 -5.61 -10.93 -0.08
CA ARG A 156 -6.74 -11.85 -0.28
C ARG A 156 -7.83 -11.24 -1.15
N ALA A 157 -8.14 -9.94 -0.96
CA ALA A 157 -9.11 -9.23 -1.79
C ALA A 157 -8.67 -9.17 -3.26
N MET A 158 -7.41 -8.81 -3.51
CA MET A 158 -6.84 -8.77 -4.86
C MET A 158 -6.81 -10.15 -5.50
N ALA A 159 -6.40 -11.18 -4.75
CA ALA A 159 -6.38 -12.57 -5.24
C ALA A 159 -7.78 -13.06 -5.58
N LYS A 160 -8.77 -12.76 -4.72
CA LYS A 160 -10.17 -13.10 -5.00
C LYS A 160 -10.66 -12.43 -6.30
N TYR A 161 -10.37 -11.16 -6.52
CA TYR A 161 -10.71 -10.46 -7.76
C TYR A 161 -10.17 -11.19 -9.00
N VAL A 162 -8.88 -11.60 -8.96
CA VAL A 162 -8.23 -12.33 -10.06
C VAL A 162 -8.89 -13.68 -10.33
N THR A 163 -9.23 -14.43 -9.27
CA THR A 163 -9.86 -15.76 -9.39
C THR A 163 -11.32 -15.66 -9.83
N ASP A 164 -12.08 -14.70 -9.32
CA ASP A 164 -13.47 -14.47 -9.73
C ASP A 164 -13.61 -14.13 -11.22
N LEU A 165 -12.62 -13.43 -11.79
CA LEU A 165 -12.55 -13.15 -13.22
C LEU A 165 -12.02 -14.33 -14.07
N ASN A 166 -11.67 -15.46 -13.45
CA ASN A 166 -10.96 -16.57 -14.11
C ASN A 166 -9.70 -16.06 -14.87
N ALA A 167 -9.01 -15.05 -14.33
CA ALA A 167 -7.83 -14.44 -14.93
C ALA A 167 -6.54 -15.12 -14.48
N GLY A 168 -6.53 -15.81 -13.35
CA GLY A 168 -5.35 -16.49 -12.84
C GLY A 168 -5.65 -17.41 -11.66
N THR A 169 -4.67 -18.24 -11.33
CA THR A 169 -4.72 -19.20 -10.22
C THR A 169 -3.55 -18.96 -9.28
N PHE A 170 -3.82 -18.97 -7.98
CA PHE A 170 -2.81 -18.89 -6.91
C PHE A 170 -2.53 -20.31 -6.41
N ILE A 171 -1.26 -20.68 -6.32
CA ILE A 171 -0.80 -22.01 -5.89
C ILE A 171 0.26 -21.81 -4.82
N GLY A 172 -0.02 -22.27 -3.61
CA GLY A 172 0.91 -22.32 -2.48
C GLY A 172 1.75 -23.59 -2.46
N ASP A 173 2.65 -23.64 -1.49
CA ASP A 173 3.54 -24.79 -1.24
C ASP A 173 4.30 -25.23 -2.49
N THR A 174 4.63 -24.27 -3.35
CA THR A 174 5.24 -24.49 -4.67
C THR A 174 6.48 -23.59 -4.84
N PRO A 175 7.63 -23.99 -4.28
CA PRO A 175 8.88 -23.24 -4.42
C PRO A 175 9.40 -23.27 -5.85
N VAL A 176 9.75 -22.11 -6.41
CA VAL A 176 10.44 -22.00 -7.69
C VAL A 176 11.93 -22.24 -7.47
N THR A 177 12.47 -23.33 -8.03
CA THR A 177 13.87 -23.76 -7.84
C THR A 177 14.78 -23.35 -8.99
N GLY A 178 14.25 -22.85 -10.11
CA GLY A 178 15.06 -22.42 -11.24
C GLY A 178 14.25 -22.07 -12.48
N PHE A 179 14.94 -21.57 -13.50
CA PHE A 179 14.39 -21.17 -14.78
C PHE A 179 15.15 -21.85 -15.92
N LYS A 180 14.43 -22.32 -16.92
CA LYS A 180 15.02 -22.80 -18.19
C LYS A 180 14.64 -21.83 -19.29
N ILE A 181 15.66 -21.19 -19.88
CA ILE A 181 15.48 -20.29 -21.02
C ILE A 181 15.60 -21.14 -22.29
N LYS A 182 14.60 -21.09 -23.14
CA LYS A 182 14.69 -21.66 -24.51
C LYS A 182 15.05 -20.54 -25.47
N PRO A 183 16.04 -20.72 -26.38
CA PRO A 183 16.29 -19.75 -27.43
C PRO A 183 15.02 -19.55 -28.28
N LEU A 184 14.70 -18.31 -28.58
CA LEU A 184 13.73 -17.99 -29.64
C LEU A 184 14.45 -18.16 -30.98
N TYR A 185 14.11 -19.21 -31.72
CA TYR A 185 14.56 -19.37 -33.09
C TYR A 185 13.58 -18.66 -34.03
#